data_340161f38516ad67a24ca91e9fe08355
#
_entry.id   340161f38516ad67a24ca91e9fe08355
#
_cell.length_a   1.000
_cell.length_b   1.000
_cell.length_c   1.000
_cell.angle_alpha   90.00
_cell.angle_beta   90.00
_cell.angle_gamma   90.00
#
_symmetry.space_group_name_H-M   'P 1'
#
loop_
_entity.id
_entity.type
_entity.pdbx_description
1 polymer ?
#
loop_
_entity_poly.entity_id
_entity_poly.type
_entity_poly.pdbx_seq_one_letter_code
_entity_poly.pdbx_strand_id
1 'polypeptide(L)'
;MYELIVIGGGPAGLAAALSAYENGLKKILIIERDRELGGILNQCIHSGFGLQYFKEELTGPEYAGRFIDMLKDTNIEVMTDTMVLQITKGRQVHCINSENGYQILDAGAVVLAMGCRERTRGAISIPGTRPAGVLTAGAAQRYVNIEGHMVGKRVVILGSGDIGLIMARRMTLEGAKVLACVELMPYSGGLQRNIVQCLNDFDIPLYLSHTIIDIKGKNRVEGVTVAKVGPDRKPVPGTEMYFDCDTVLLSVGLIPENELTRTAGIEMDPRTNGAVVFENMETSESGIFACGNVVHVHDLVDFVTGESQRAGKAAAEYVLCLLYTSDAADD
;
A
#
# COMPACT_ATOMS: atom_id res chain seq x y z
N MET A 1 3.57 24.16 -17.00
CA MET A 1 2.40 23.81 -16.17
C MET A 1 1.75 22.56 -16.72
N TYR A 2 1.47 21.56 -15.92
CA TYR A 2 0.69 20.36 -16.26
C TYR A 2 -0.81 20.61 -16.03
N GLU A 3 -1.68 19.99 -16.81
CA GLU A 3 -3.12 19.99 -16.55
C GLU A 3 -3.43 19.13 -15.31
N LEU A 4 -2.75 18.00 -15.18
CA LEU A 4 -2.88 17.10 -14.05
C LEU A 4 -1.53 16.52 -13.64
N ILE A 5 -1.24 16.51 -12.34
CA ILE A 5 -0.14 15.71 -11.77
C ILE A 5 -0.73 14.64 -10.86
N VAL A 6 -0.37 13.39 -11.13
CA VAL A 6 -0.75 12.22 -10.32
C VAL A 6 0.45 11.78 -9.50
N ILE A 7 0.29 11.70 -8.17
CA ILE A 7 1.36 11.32 -7.24
C ILE A 7 1.19 9.87 -6.82
N GLY A 8 2.07 9.02 -7.32
CA GLY A 8 2.08 7.57 -7.16
C GLY A 8 1.70 6.85 -8.47
N GLY A 9 2.58 5.99 -8.95
CA GLY A 9 2.45 5.18 -10.16
C GLY A 9 1.92 3.76 -9.91
N GLY A 10 1.28 3.53 -8.76
CA GLY A 10 0.60 2.27 -8.45
C GLY A 10 -0.77 2.15 -9.15
N PRO A 11 -1.56 1.10 -8.85
CA PRO A 11 -2.84 0.85 -9.53
C PRO A 11 -3.80 2.03 -9.48
N ALA A 12 -3.85 2.74 -8.35
CA ALA A 12 -4.70 3.93 -8.19
C ALA A 12 -4.28 5.06 -9.15
N GLY A 13 -2.99 5.40 -9.15
CA GLY A 13 -2.49 6.49 -9.99
C GLY A 13 -2.58 6.20 -11.47
N LEU A 14 -2.29 4.97 -11.88
CA LEU A 14 -2.43 4.51 -13.27
C LEU A 14 -3.87 4.64 -13.77
N ALA A 15 -4.83 4.14 -12.98
CA ALA A 15 -6.25 4.21 -13.32
C ALA A 15 -6.78 5.66 -13.36
N ALA A 16 -6.34 6.52 -12.42
CA ALA A 16 -6.73 7.93 -12.38
C ALA A 16 -6.17 8.70 -13.59
N ALA A 17 -4.89 8.51 -13.93
CA ALA A 17 -4.25 9.19 -15.06
C ALA A 17 -4.89 8.82 -16.39
N LEU A 18 -5.13 7.51 -16.62
CA LEU A 18 -5.81 7.03 -17.83
C LEU A 18 -7.22 7.57 -17.94
N SER A 19 -7.99 7.53 -16.85
CA SER A 19 -9.34 8.08 -16.85
C SER A 19 -9.35 9.58 -17.13
N ALA A 20 -8.42 10.34 -16.57
CA ALA A 20 -8.31 11.78 -16.87
C ALA A 20 -7.96 12.03 -18.34
N TYR A 21 -7.08 11.23 -18.94
CA TYR A 21 -6.74 11.29 -20.35
C TYR A 21 -7.94 11.01 -21.26
N GLU A 22 -8.70 9.95 -20.95
CA GLU A 22 -9.93 9.57 -21.66
C GLU A 22 -11.00 10.65 -21.58
N ASN A 23 -11.03 11.43 -20.48
CA ASN A 23 -11.96 12.53 -20.27
C ASN A 23 -11.43 13.88 -20.77
N GLY A 24 -10.38 13.91 -21.59
CA GLY A 24 -9.99 15.04 -22.41
C GLY A 24 -8.68 15.73 -22.05
N LEU A 25 -8.08 15.47 -20.89
CA LEU A 25 -6.78 16.04 -20.54
C LEU A 25 -5.66 15.45 -21.40
N LYS A 26 -4.67 16.27 -21.76
CA LYS A 26 -3.56 15.86 -22.62
C LYS A 26 -2.20 16.00 -21.95
N LYS A 27 -2.02 16.98 -21.07
CA LYS A 27 -0.75 17.25 -20.41
C LYS A 27 -0.76 16.71 -18.98
N ILE A 28 -0.65 15.39 -18.86
CA ILE A 28 -0.69 14.65 -17.60
C ILE A 28 0.69 14.14 -17.24
N LEU A 29 1.07 14.25 -15.97
CA LEU A 29 2.31 13.70 -15.42
C LEU A 29 2.00 12.72 -14.27
N ILE A 30 2.59 11.53 -14.32
CA ILE A 30 2.65 10.61 -13.19
C ILE A 30 4.03 10.73 -12.54
N ILE A 31 4.08 10.95 -11.22
CA ILE A 31 5.33 10.96 -10.45
C ILE A 31 5.36 9.71 -9.56
N GLU A 32 6.40 8.87 -9.75
CA GLU A 32 6.61 7.64 -8.99
C GLU A 32 7.98 7.65 -8.31
N ARG A 33 8.00 7.32 -7.01
CA ARG A 33 9.25 7.27 -6.23
C ARG A 33 10.12 6.04 -6.52
N ASP A 34 9.51 4.95 -6.96
CA ASP A 34 10.24 3.74 -7.33
C ASP A 34 10.78 3.85 -8.77
N ARG A 35 11.62 2.92 -9.18
CA ARG A 35 12.26 2.87 -10.50
C ARG A 35 11.29 2.51 -11.61
N GLU A 36 10.15 1.94 -11.27
CA GLU A 36 9.15 1.45 -12.20
C GLU A 36 7.72 1.69 -11.69
N LEU A 37 6.78 1.76 -12.64
CA LEU A 37 5.36 1.83 -12.35
C LEU A 37 4.82 0.48 -11.86
N GLY A 38 3.62 0.48 -11.25
CA GLY A 38 2.93 -0.71 -10.75
C GLY A 38 2.81 -0.73 -9.23
N GLY A 39 3.69 -0.02 -8.52
CA GLY A 39 3.66 0.12 -7.06
C GLY A 39 3.71 -1.24 -6.36
N ILE A 40 2.87 -1.41 -5.33
CA ILE A 40 2.85 -2.63 -4.49
C ILE A 40 2.48 -3.89 -5.29
N LEU A 41 1.80 -3.77 -6.43
CA LEU A 41 1.41 -4.93 -7.23
C LEU A 41 2.61 -5.70 -7.78
N ASN A 42 3.72 -5.03 -8.06
CA ASN A 42 4.91 -5.67 -8.61
C ASN A 42 5.46 -6.79 -7.72
N GLN A 43 5.32 -6.66 -6.41
CA GLN A 43 5.75 -7.71 -5.46
C GLN A 43 4.67 -8.76 -5.17
N CYS A 44 3.42 -8.55 -5.58
CA CYS A 44 2.28 -9.43 -5.35
C CYS A 44 2.19 -10.51 -6.45
N ILE A 45 3.15 -11.43 -6.49
CA ILE A 45 3.26 -12.47 -7.55
C ILE A 45 2.25 -13.62 -7.44
N HIS A 46 1.36 -13.58 -6.44
CA HIS A 46 0.24 -14.52 -6.30
C HIS A 46 -0.94 -14.08 -7.16
N SER A 47 -1.81 -15.00 -7.53
CA SER A 47 -3.07 -14.72 -8.25
C SER A 47 -4.18 -14.24 -7.34
N GLY A 48 -5.25 -13.72 -7.97
CA GLY A 48 -6.47 -13.25 -7.31
C GLY A 48 -6.81 -11.79 -7.60
N PHE A 49 -6.11 -11.15 -8.52
CA PHE A 49 -6.37 -9.78 -8.99
C PHE A 49 -7.16 -9.81 -10.30
N GLY A 50 -7.94 -8.77 -10.57
CA GLY A 50 -8.60 -8.54 -11.85
C GLY A 50 -9.94 -9.25 -12.08
N LEU A 51 -10.38 -10.09 -11.15
CA LEU A 51 -11.62 -10.85 -11.28
C LEU A 51 -12.86 -9.97 -11.50
N GLN A 52 -12.92 -8.80 -10.87
CA GLN A 52 -14.05 -7.88 -11.00
C GLN A 52 -13.89 -6.92 -12.18
N TYR A 53 -12.69 -6.43 -12.43
CA TYR A 53 -12.42 -5.42 -13.45
C TYR A 53 -12.14 -6.05 -14.82
N PHE A 54 -11.14 -6.94 -14.93
CA PHE A 54 -10.74 -7.57 -16.17
C PHE A 54 -11.52 -8.86 -16.49
N LYS A 55 -12.29 -9.40 -15.54
CA LYS A 55 -12.97 -10.72 -15.63
C LYS A 55 -11.99 -11.88 -15.84
N GLU A 56 -10.76 -11.71 -15.44
CA GLU A 56 -9.68 -12.67 -15.51
C GLU A 56 -8.96 -12.76 -14.17
N GLU A 57 -8.42 -13.92 -13.82
CA GLU A 57 -7.59 -14.07 -12.63
C GLU A 57 -6.13 -13.79 -13.01
N LEU A 58 -5.60 -12.69 -12.51
CA LEU A 58 -4.26 -12.19 -12.77
C LEU A 58 -3.41 -12.23 -11.50
N THR A 59 -2.08 -12.21 -11.68
CA THR A 59 -1.13 -11.83 -10.65
C THR A 59 -1.06 -10.31 -10.52
N GLY A 60 -0.46 -9.80 -9.44
CA GLY A 60 -0.27 -8.34 -9.27
C GLY A 60 0.52 -7.70 -10.40
N PRO A 61 1.68 -8.24 -10.81
CA PRO A 61 2.43 -7.71 -11.97
C PRO A 61 1.65 -7.73 -13.28
N GLU A 62 0.87 -8.77 -13.56
CA GLU A 62 0.02 -8.83 -14.75
C GLU A 62 -1.06 -7.76 -14.72
N TYR A 63 -1.70 -7.55 -13.57
CA TYR A 63 -2.68 -6.48 -13.39
C TYR A 63 -2.07 -5.10 -13.65
N ALA A 64 -0.94 -4.80 -13.02
CA ALA A 64 -0.23 -3.53 -13.23
C ALA A 64 0.23 -3.38 -14.70
N GLY A 65 0.74 -4.45 -15.29
CA GLY A 65 1.19 -4.50 -16.68
C GLY A 65 0.10 -4.11 -17.68
N ARG A 66 -1.13 -4.54 -17.45
CA ARG A 66 -2.29 -4.15 -18.29
C ARG A 66 -2.47 -2.63 -18.32
N PHE A 67 -2.41 -1.96 -17.17
CA PHE A 67 -2.53 -0.50 -17.09
C PHE A 67 -1.31 0.22 -17.68
N ILE A 68 -0.11 -0.30 -17.43
CA ILE A 68 1.14 0.25 -18.00
C ILE A 68 1.13 0.14 -19.53
N ASP A 69 0.61 -0.97 -20.08
CA ASP A 69 0.48 -1.12 -21.53
C ASP A 69 -0.51 -0.11 -22.12
N MET A 70 -1.63 0.18 -21.44
CA MET A 70 -2.57 1.23 -21.87
C MET A 70 -1.94 2.62 -21.91
N LEU A 71 -0.94 2.92 -21.07
CA LEU A 71 -0.24 4.21 -21.11
C LEU A 71 0.54 4.41 -22.41
N LYS A 72 1.00 3.34 -23.06
CA LYS A 72 1.81 3.41 -24.30
C LYS A 72 1.06 4.05 -25.47
N ASP A 73 -0.28 3.97 -25.44
CA ASP A 73 -1.15 4.56 -26.44
C ASP A 73 -1.56 6.01 -26.09
N THR A 74 -0.91 6.62 -25.09
CA THR A 74 -1.17 7.97 -24.62
C THR A 74 0.09 8.82 -24.68
N ASN A 75 -0.06 10.13 -24.42
CA ASN A 75 1.05 11.05 -24.22
C ASN A 75 1.23 11.43 -22.72
N ILE A 76 0.77 10.57 -21.80
CA ILE A 76 0.99 10.75 -20.38
C ILE A 76 2.48 10.63 -20.08
N GLU A 77 3.04 11.67 -19.47
CA GLU A 77 4.44 11.69 -19.06
C GLU A 77 4.63 10.94 -17.74
N VAL A 78 5.78 10.30 -17.55
CA VAL A 78 6.11 9.55 -16.33
C VAL A 78 7.48 9.98 -15.83
N MET A 79 7.56 10.32 -14.54
CA MET A 79 8.81 10.56 -13.82
C MET A 79 8.97 9.51 -12.72
N THR A 80 9.80 8.51 -12.95
CA THR A 80 10.22 7.51 -11.96
C THR A 80 11.43 8.01 -11.15
N ASP A 81 11.88 7.25 -10.13
CA ASP A 81 12.95 7.65 -9.20
C ASP A 81 12.74 9.08 -8.63
N THR A 82 11.50 9.53 -8.53
CA THR A 82 11.18 10.92 -8.19
C THR A 82 10.33 10.99 -6.94
N MET A 83 10.89 11.57 -5.88
CA MET A 83 10.20 11.73 -4.60
C MET A 83 9.51 13.08 -4.52
N VAL A 84 8.20 13.08 -4.28
CA VAL A 84 7.45 14.29 -3.94
C VAL A 84 7.67 14.60 -2.46
N LEU A 85 8.06 15.84 -2.17
CA LEU A 85 8.40 16.31 -0.83
C LEU A 85 7.31 17.15 -0.19
N GLN A 86 6.57 17.90 -1.01
CA GLN A 86 5.53 18.82 -0.56
C GLN A 86 4.52 19.09 -1.68
N ILE A 87 3.29 19.38 -1.26
CA ILE A 87 2.22 19.90 -2.12
C ILE A 87 1.68 21.14 -1.44
N THR A 88 1.51 22.21 -2.21
CA THR A 88 0.89 23.46 -1.71
C THR A 88 -0.61 23.50 -2.03
N LYS A 89 -1.37 24.34 -1.31
CA LYS A 89 -2.79 24.62 -1.64
C LYS A 89 -2.97 25.21 -3.04
N GLY A 90 -1.94 25.88 -3.57
CA GLY A 90 -1.90 26.39 -4.94
C GLY A 90 -1.56 25.30 -6.00
N ARG A 91 -1.55 24.03 -5.62
CA ARG A 91 -1.26 22.89 -6.49
C ARG A 91 0.15 22.90 -7.10
N GLN A 92 1.11 23.48 -6.37
CA GLN A 92 2.52 23.32 -6.70
C GLN A 92 3.02 22.00 -6.08
N VAL A 93 3.66 21.18 -6.88
CA VAL A 93 4.25 19.90 -6.49
C VAL A 93 5.76 20.06 -6.43
N HIS A 94 6.32 19.94 -5.25
CA HIS A 94 7.76 20.01 -4.99
C HIS A 94 8.32 18.59 -5.01
N CYS A 95 9.23 18.30 -5.93
CA CYS A 95 9.80 16.97 -6.07
C CYS A 95 11.33 17.03 -6.26
N ILE A 96 11.97 15.87 -6.07
CA ILE A 96 13.41 15.70 -6.23
C ILE A 96 13.70 14.34 -6.87
N ASN A 97 14.66 14.33 -7.78
CA ASN A 97 15.27 13.11 -8.33
C ASN A 97 16.78 13.30 -8.53
N SER A 98 17.47 12.22 -8.89
CA SER A 98 18.92 12.24 -9.08
C SER A 98 19.38 12.95 -10.35
N GLU A 99 18.51 13.06 -11.36
CA GLU A 99 18.86 13.62 -12.68
C GLU A 99 18.69 15.15 -12.71
N ASN A 100 17.53 15.63 -12.23
CA ASN A 100 17.12 17.03 -12.35
C ASN A 100 17.21 17.81 -11.03
N GLY A 101 17.57 17.12 -9.93
CA GLY A 101 17.60 17.72 -8.61
C GLY A 101 16.20 18.11 -8.12
N TYR A 102 16.14 19.21 -7.37
CA TYR A 102 14.90 19.74 -6.83
C TYR A 102 14.14 20.56 -7.87
N GLN A 103 12.85 20.28 -8.03
CA GLN A 103 11.96 20.94 -8.97
C GLN A 103 10.65 21.35 -8.30
N ILE A 104 10.04 22.41 -8.82
CA ILE A 104 8.69 22.86 -8.47
C ILE A 104 7.86 22.83 -9.75
N LEU A 105 6.79 22.03 -9.74
CA LEU A 105 5.92 21.82 -10.88
C LEU A 105 4.53 22.38 -10.58
N ASP A 106 4.00 23.22 -11.49
CA ASP A 106 2.65 23.77 -11.39
C ASP A 106 1.65 22.83 -12.08
N ALA A 107 0.48 22.61 -11.42
CA ALA A 107 -0.60 21.77 -11.90
C ALA A 107 -1.96 22.48 -11.90
N GLY A 108 -2.80 22.19 -12.88
CA GLY A 108 -4.21 22.54 -12.89
C GLY A 108 -5.00 21.78 -11.83
N ALA A 109 -4.69 20.49 -11.67
CA ALA A 109 -5.19 19.64 -10.59
C ALA A 109 -4.11 18.65 -10.12
N VAL A 110 -4.29 18.08 -8.92
CA VAL A 110 -3.40 17.03 -8.36
C VAL A 110 -4.24 15.86 -7.89
N VAL A 111 -3.82 14.63 -8.20
CA VAL A 111 -4.40 13.39 -7.65
C VAL A 111 -3.38 12.74 -6.71
N LEU A 112 -3.79 12.51 -5.47
CA LEU A 112 -3.03 11.81 -4.44
C LEU A 112 -3.33 10.31 -4.52
N ALA A 113 -2.34 9.51 -4.92
CA ALA A 113 -2.45 8.06 -5.09
C ALA A 113 -1.28 7.30 -4.44
N MET A 114 -0.77 7.83 -3.29
CA MET A 114 0.43 7.32 -2.62
C MET A 114 0.24 5.99 -1.90
N GLY A 115 -0.99 5.47 -1.83
CA GLY A 115 -1.28 4.18 -1.22
C GLY A 115 -1.20 4.20 0.31
N CYS A 116 -0.68 3.12 0.89
CA CYS A 116 -0.56 2.92 2.33
C CYS A 116 0.78 2.31 2.70
N ARG A 117 1.11 2.32 3.99
CA ARG A 117 2.26 1.63 4.59
C ARG A 117 1.81 0.66 5.67
N GLU A 118 2.62 -0.33 5.97
CA GLU A 118 2.35 -1.30 7.01
C GLU A 118 2.64 -0.74 8.41
N ARG A 119 1.88 -1.20 9.39
CA ARG A 119 2.17 -0.94 10.80
C ARG A 119 3.44 -1.67 11.21
N THR A 120 4.40 -0.92 11.75
CA THR A 120 5.67 -1.47 12.24
C THR A 120 5.55 -1.97 13.68
N ARG A 121 6.60 -2.66 14.15
CA ARG A 121 6.75 -3.05 15.57
C ARG A 121 6.53 -1.88 16.51
N GLY A 122 7.07 -0.70 16.18
CA GLY A 122 6.92 0.50 17.01
C GLY A 122 5.48 0.96 17.15
N ALA A 123 4.68 0.85 16.08
CA ALA A 123 3.28 1.26 16.07
C ALA A 123 2.39 0.39 16.98
N ILE A 124 2.77 -0.88 17.21
CA ILE A 124 2.05 -1.81 18.09
C ILE A 124 2.78 -2.12 19.39
N SER A 125 3.92 -1.45 19.63
CA SER A 125 4.66 -1.46 20.89
C SER A 125 5.03 -2.85 21.42
N ILE A 126 5.45 -3.81 20.56
CA ILE A 126 5.87 -5.14 21.01
C ILE A 126 7.11 -5.02 21.90
N PRO A 127 7.09 -5.55 23.13
CA PRO A 127 8.20 -5.52 24.07
C PRO A 127 9.43 -6.30 23.60
N GLY A 128 10.53 -6.19 24.35
CA GLY A 128 11.76 -6.94 24.14
C GLY A 128 12.89 -6.14 23.51
N THR A 129 13.99 -6.83 23.17
CA THR A 129 15.17 -6.23 22.53
C THR A 129 14.86 -5.82 21.08
N ARG A 130 15.76 -5.05 20.45
CA ARG A 130 15.57 -4.54 19.07
C ARG A 130 16.61 -5.10 18.09
N PRO A 131 16.63 -6.39 17.87
CA PRO A 131 17.54 -7.01 16.91
C PRO A 131 17.08 -6.83 15.47
N ALA A 132 17.95 -7.11 14.49
CA ALA A 132 17.55 -7.31 13.12
C ALA A 132 16.64 -8.57 12.97
N GLY A 133 15.87 -8.68 11.88
CA GLY A 133 15.00 -9.83 11.62
C GLY A 133 13.54 -9.64 12.03
N VAL A 134 13.15 -8.43 12.48
CA VAL A 134 11.75 -8.05 12.63
C VAL A 134 11.38 -7.16 11.44
N LEU A 135 10.55 -7.67 10.53
CA LEU A 135 10.11 -6.99 9.32
C LEU A 135 8.58 -6.95 9.24
N THR A 136 8.06 -6.00 8.49
CA THR A 136 6.67 -6.10 8.04
C THR A 136 6.56 -7.17 6.94
N ALA A 137 5.40 -7.76 6.79
CA ALA A 137 5.18 -8.84 5.81
C ALA A 137 5.40 -8.38 4.36
N GLY A 138 4.95 -7.16 4.03
CA GLY A 138 5.17 -6.57 2.70
C GLY A 138 6.63 -6.19 2.44
N ALA A 139 7.38 -5.73 3.44
CA ALA A 139 8.82 -5.53 3.28
C ALA A 139 9.55 -6.85 3.01
N ALA A 140 9.19 -7.92 3.73
CA ALA A 140 9.72 -9.26 3.46
C ALA A 140 9.32 -9.76 2.06
N GLN A 141 8.09 -9.47 1.63
CA GLN A 141 7.61 -9.80 0.29
C GLN A 141 8.46 -9.13 -0.80
N ARG A 142 8.79 -7.86 -0.64
CA ARG A 142 9.69 -7.14 -1.56
C ARG A 142 11.07 -7.80 -1.61
N TYR A 143 11.69 -8.05 -0.46
CA TYR A 143 13.00 -8.70 -0.41
C TYR A 143 13.02 -10.05 -1.13
N VAL A 144 12.00 -10.87 -0.90
CA VAL A 144 11.94 -12.22 -1.48
C VAL A 144 11.57 -12.17 -2.97
N ASN A 145 10.54 -11.40 -3.35
CA ASN A 145 9.94 -11.45 -4.68
C ASN A 145 10.60 -10.52 -5.70
N ILE A 146 11.17 -9.40 -5.26
CA ILE A 146 11.81 -8.41 -6.15
C ILE A 146 13.34 -8.50 -6.05
N GLU A 147 13.88 -8.50 -4.82
CA GLU A 147 15.32 -8.43 -4.62
C GLU A 147 16.00 -9.83 -4.61
N GLY A 148 15.22 -10.92 -4.57
CA GLY A 148 15.72 -12.30 -4.54
C GLY A 148 16.47 -12.67 -3.26
N HIS A 149 16.16 -11.99 -2.14
CA HIS A 149 16.84 -12.20 -0.86
C HIS A 149 15.93 -12.82 0.19
N MET A 150 16.38 -13.96 0.76
CA MET A 150 15.72 -14.55 1.91
C MET A 150 15.94 -13.73 3.16
N VAL A 151 14.86 -13.41 3.88
CA VAL A 151 14.89 -12.60 5.10
C VAL A 151 15.15 -13.41 6.37
N GLY A 152 15.05 -14.74 6.31
CA GLY A 152 15.34 -15.64 7.43
C GLY A 152 14.96 -17.07 7.14
N LYS A 153 15.24 -17.97 8.11
CA LYS A 153 15.07 -19.43 7.97
C LYS A 153 14.02 -20.03 8.89
N ARG A 154 13.81 -19.44 10.07
CA ARG A 154 12.82 -19.87 11.06
C ARG A 154 11.94 -18.68 11.40
N VAL A 155 10.71 -18.71 10.94
CA VAL A 155 9.84 -17.55 10.87
C VAL A 155 8.63 -17.72 11.78
N VAL A 156 8.32 -16.68 12.55
CA VAL A 156 7.02 -16.51 13.21
C VAL A 156 6.32 -15.32 12.59
N ILE A 157 5.03 -15.47 12.25
CA ILE A 157 4.23 -14.42 11.64
C ILE A 157 3.20 -13.94 12.66
N LEU A 158 3.13 -12.63 12.88
CA LEU A 158 2.10 -11.98 13.69
C LEU A 158 1.09 -11.30 12.77
N GLY A 159 -0.16 -11.76 12.87
CA GLY A 159 -1.30 -11.35 12.04
C GLY A 159 -1.64 -12.39 10.96
N SER A 160 -2.92 -12.72 10.86
CA SER A 160 -3.49 -13.69 9.92
C SER A 160 -4.36 -13.05 8.85
N GLY A 161 -4.10 -11.80 8.50
CA GLY A 161 -4.61 -11.18 7.28
C GLY A 161 -3.97 -11.80 6.03
N ASP A 162 -4.52 -11.55 4.84
CA ASP A 162 -4.08 -12.21 3.59
C ASP A 162 -2.58 -12.09 3.32
N ILE A 163 -1.98 -10.93 3.55
CA ILE A 163 -0.53 -10.73 3.37
C ILE A 163 0.28 -11.67 4.28
N GLY A 164 -0.12 -11.81 5.56
CA GLY A 164 0.53 -12.72 6.51
C GLY A 164 0.43 -14.18 6.06
N LEU A 165 -0.75 -14.61 5.61
CA LEU A 165 -1.00 -15.96 5.11
C LEU A 165 -0.22 -16.24 3.83
N ILE A 166 -0.25 -15.34 2.86
CA ILE A 166 0.49 -15.44 1.59
C ILE A 166 2.00 -15.53 1.86
N MET A 167 2.51 -14.73 2.81
CA MET A 167 3.93 -14.79 3.17
C MET A 167 4.29 -16.07 3.94
N ALA A 168 3.38 -16.66 4.72
CA ALA A 168 3.62 -17.96 5.32
C ALA A 168 3.89 -19.03 4.24
N ARG A 169 3.02 -19.10 3.23
CA ARG A 169 3.21 -19.97 2.06
C ARG A 169 4.49 -19.64 1.29
N ARG A 170 4.70 -18.35 0.99
CA ARG A 170 5.84 -17.90 0.18
C ARG A 170 7.18 -18.25 0.85
N MET A 171 7.34 -17.93 2.12
CA MET A 171 8.55 -18.26 2.88
C MET A 171 8.82 -19.77 2.93
N THR A 172 7.77 -20.58 3.06
CA THR A 172 7.89 -22.03 3.06
C THR A 172 8.35 -22.56 1.70
N LEU A 173 7.79 -22.04 0.60
CA LEU A 173 8.19 -22.43 -0.76
C LEU A 173 9.64 -22.05 -1.07
N GLU A 174 10.16 -20.97 -0.46
CA GLU A 174 11.57 -20.57 -0.57
C GLU A 174 12.50 -21.30 0.44
N GLY A 175 11.99 -22.30 1.14
CA GLY A 175 12.78 -23.17 2.01
C GLY A 175 12.95 -22.70 3.45
N ALA A 176 12.24 -21.67 3.90
CA ALA A 176 12.17 -21.33 5.31
C ALA A 176 11.18 -22.23 6.04
N LYS A 177 11.39 -22.43 7.34
CA LYS A 177 10.43 -23.09 8.22
C LYS A 177 9.57 -22.02 8.91
N VAL A 178 8.31 -21.92 8.54
CA VAL A 178 7.34 -21.11 9.25
C VAL A 178 6.84 -21.90 10.46
N LEU A 179 7.12 -21.40 11.66
CA LEU A 179 6.86 -22.10 12.93
C LEU A 179 5.44 -21.88 13.42
N ALA A 180 4.88 -20.71 13.17
CA ALA A 180 3.55 -20.32 13.61
C ALA A 180 3.05 -19.09 12.88
N CYS A 181 1.74 -19.02 12.68
CA CYS A 181 0.99 -17.81 12.45
C CYS A 181 0.22 -17.48 13.72
N VAL A 182 0.35 -16.26 14.24
CA VAL A 182 -0.21 -15.81 15.52
C VAL A 182 -1.21 -14.69 15.26
N GLU A 183 -2.42 -14.81 15.79
CA GLU A 183 -3.51 -13.86 15.57
C GLU A 183 -4.10 -13.39 16.90
N LEU A 184 -4.17 -12.06 17.05
CA LEU A 184 -4.73 -11.42 18.25
C LEU A 184 -6.23 -11.69 18.42
N MET A 185 -6.96 -11.75 17.31
CA MET A 185 -8.40 -11.97 17.30
C MET A 185 -8.74 -13.46 17.46
N PRO A 186 -9.96 -13.80 17.90
CA PRO A 186 -10.42 -15.20 17.98
C PRO A 186 -10.78 -15.80 16.60
N TYR A 187 -10.48 -15.10 15.52
CA TYR A 187 -10.71 -15.52 14.14
C TYR A 187 -9.61 -14.93 13.25
N SER A 188 -9.35 -15.58 12.11
CA SER A 188 -8.46 -15.05 11.08
C SER A 188 -9.13 -13.93 10.28
N GLY A 189 -8.39 -12.86 9.96
CA GLY A 189 -8.85 -11.79 9.08
C GLY A 189 -8.69 -12.07 7.60
N GLY A 190 -7.98 -13.14 7.22
CA GLY A 190 -7.75 -13.50 5.82
C GLY A 190 -8.87 -14.35 5.24
N LEU A 191 -8.88 -14.45 3.91
CA LEU A 191 -9.83 -15.25 3.15
C LEU A 191 -9.67 -16.75 3.48
N GLN A 192 -10.79 -17.47 3.58
CA GLN A 192 -10.79 -18.91 3.90
C GLN A 192 -9.90 -19.73 2.96
N ARG A 193 -9.89 -19.40 1.67
CA ARG A 193 -9.00 -20.06 0.69
C ARG A 193 -7.51 -19.90 1.05
N ASN A 194 -7.12 -18.72 1.55
CA ASN A 194 -5.74 -18.45 1.94
C ASN A 194 -5.37 -19.18 3.23
N ILE A 195 -6.31 -19.37 4.18
CA ILE A 195 -6.07 -20.22 5.37
C ILE A 195 -5.74 -21.64 4.92
N VAL A 196 -6.51 -22.21 4.00
CA VAL A 196 -6.27 -23.57 3.49
C VAL A 196 -4.95 -23.64 2.73
N GLN A 197 -4.78 -22.83 1.69
CA GLN A 197 -3.64 -22.91 0.77
C GLN A 197 -2.32 -22.43 1.38
N CYS A 198 -2.35 -21.60 2.40
CA CYS A 198 -1.14 -20.98 2.96
C CYS A 198 -0.73 -21.57 4.31
N LEU A 199 -1.66 -22.11 5.07
CA LEU A 199 -1.37 -22.71 6.38
C LEU A 199 -1.62 -24.22 6.40
N ASN A 200 -2.85 -24.67 6.06
CA ASN A 200 -3.23 -26.08 6.23
C ASN A 200 -2.43 -27.00 5.29
N ASP A 201 -2.24 -26.61 4.02
CA ASP A 201 -1.47 -27.38 3.02
C ASP A 201 0.02 -27.51 3.38
N PHE A 202 0.52 -26.70 4.32
CA PHE A 202 1.91 -26.69 4.78
C PHE A 202 2.07 -27.05 6.26
N ASP A 203 1.01 -27.52 6.93
CA ASP A 203 0.99 -27.84 8.35
C ASP A 203 1.48 -26.72 9.27
N ILE A 204 1.21 -25.45 8.88
CA ILE A 204 1.60 -24.28 9.67
C ILE A 204 0.52 -24.02 10.72
N PRO A 205 0.84 -24.06 12.04
CA PRO A 205 -0.15 -23.85 13.07
C PRO A 205 -0.61 -22.39 13.15
N LEU A 206 -1.92 -22.18 13.31
CA LEU A 206 -2.56 -20.90 13.54
C LEU A 206 -2.99 -20.80 15.03
N TYR A 207 -2.39 -19.84 15.75
CA TYR A 207 -2.74 -19.54 17.14
C TYR A 207 -3.64 -18.32 17.21
N LEU A 208 -4.95 -18.54 17.32
CA LEU A 208 -5.97 -17.50 17.51
C LEU A 208 -6.00 -17.03 18.96
N SER A 209 -6.39 -15.78 19.22
CA SER A 209 -6.37 -15.14 20.54
C SER A 209 -4.99 -15.19 21.19
N HIS A 210 -3.94 -14.98 20.41
CA HIS A 210 -2.56 -14.95 20.88
C HIS A 210 -1.82 -13.72 20.35
N THR A 211 -0.76 -13.32 21.05
CA THR A 211 0.11 -12.22 20.57
C THR A 211 1.56 -12.46 20.99
N ILE A 212 2.50 -11.78 20.33
CA ILE A 212 3.91 -11.76 20.76
C ILE A 212 4.06 -10.77 21.91
N ILE A 213 4.57 -11.25 23.04
CA ILE A 213 4.76 -10.48 24.27
C ILE A 213 6.21 -10.13 24.57
N ASP A 214 7.16 -10.79 23.90
CA ASP A 214 8.59 -10.49 24.02
C ASP A 214 9.36 -10.95 22.80
N ILE A 215 10.37 -10.16 22.41
CA ILE A 215 11.32 -10.49 21.33
C ILE A 215 12.72 -10.47 21.92
N LYS A 216 13.45 -11.58 21.76
CA LYS A 216 14.81 -11.77 22.23
C LYS A 216 15.81 -11.80 21.08
N GLY A 217 16.98 -11.29 21.33
CA GLY A 217 18.11 -11.32 20.42
C GLY A 217 19.01 -10.10 20.62
N LYS A 218 20.27 -10.21 20.22
CA LYS A 218 21.23 -9.12 20.26
C LYS A 218 21.46 -8.51 18.87
N ASN A 219 22.06 -9.25 17.97
CA ASN A 219 22.31 -8.80 16.58
C ASN A 219 21.11 -9.12 15.69
N ARG A 220 20.53 -10.28 15.88
CA ARG A 220 19.35 -10.79 15.17
C ARG A 220 18.38 -11.39 16.17
N VAL A 221 17.13 -11.57 15.75
CA VAL A 221 16.12 -12.32 16.53
C VAL A 221 16.64 -13.73 16.80
N GLU A 222 16.58 -14.13 18.07
CA GLU A 222 16.94 -15.47 18.58
C GLU A 222 15.69 -16.22 19.03
N GLY A 223 14.59 -15.52 19.23
CA GLY A 223 13.30 -16.10 19.54
C GLY A 223 12.27 -15.08 19.99
N VAL A 224 11.03 -15.57 20.10
CA VAL A 224 9.89 -14.78 20.59
C VAL A 224 9.09 -15.57 21.61
N THR A 225 8.49 -14.85 22.55
CA THR A 225 7.50 -15.41 23.47
C THR A 225 6.11 -14.97 23.01
N VAL A 226 5.22 -15.94 22.81
CA VAL A 226 3.81 -15.76 22.45
C VAL A 226 2.97 -16.13 23.66
N ALA A 227 1.91 -15.39 23.94
CA ALA A 227 0.96 -15.73 24.98
C ALA A 227 -0.49 -15.61 24.47
N LYS A 228 -1.39 -16.38 25.06
CA LYS A 228 -2.83 -16.22 24.87
C LYS A 228 -3.26 -14.85 25.39
N VAL A 229 -4.26 -14.25 24.77
CA VAL A 229 -4.89 -13.01 25.24
C VAL A 229 -6.30 -13.26 25.73
N GLY A 230 -6.67 -12.54 26.78
CA GLY A 230 -8.03 -12.53 27.31
C GLY A 230 -8.97 -11.64 26.47
N PRO A 231 -10.26 -11.54 26.89
CA PRO A 231 -11.25 -10.68 26.24
C PRO A 231 -10.85 -9.19 26.24
N ASP A 232 -10.05 -8.77 27.22
CA ASP A 232 -9.48 -7.42 27.34
C ASP A 232 -8.23 -7.21 26.46
N ARG A 233 -7.88 -8.21 25.65
CA ARG A 233 -6.68 -8.26 24.77
C ARG A 233 -5.35 -8.18 25.54
N LYS A 234 -5.34 -8.48 26.83
CA LYS A 234 -4.12 -8.57 27.62
C LYS A 234 -3.61 -10.00 27.69
N PRO A 235 -2.28 -10.19 27.74
CA PRO A 235 -1.69 -11.53 27.90
C PRO A 235 -2.17 -12.22 29.19
N VAL A 236 -2.50 -13.51 29.06
CA VAL A 236 -2.89 -14.36 30.19
C VAL A 236 -1.64 -15.02 30.76
N PRO A 237 -1.26 -14.76 32.03
CA PRO A 237 -0.09 -15.39 32.64
C PRO A 237 -0.21 -16.94 32.70
N GLY A 238 0.93 -17.62 32.48
CA GLY A 238 1.00 -19.09 32.48
C GLY A 238 0.63 -19.72 31.12
N THR A 239 0.41 -18.91 30.09
CA THR A 239 0.12 -19.41 28.71
C THR A 239 1.26 -19.15 27.73
N GLU A 240 2.42 -18.77 28.26
CA GLU A 240 3.57 -18.38 27.45
C GLU A 240 4.15 -19.58 26.69
N MET A 241 4.39 -19.40 25.40
CA MET A 241 5.06 -20.33 24.49
C MET A 241 6.29 -19.65 23.88
N TYR A 242 7.42 -20.31 23.95
CA TYR A 242 8.63 -19.80 23.30
C TYR A 242 8.85 -20.44 21.93
N PHE A 243 9.14 -19.62 20.95
CA PHE A 243 9.52 -20.03 19.60
C PHE A 243 10.96 -19.62 19.33
N ASP A 244 11.83 -20.61 19.10
CA ASP A 244 13.21 -20.41 18.64
C ASP A 244 13.18 -20.04 17.15
N CYS A 245 13.23 -18.75 16.84
CA CYS A 245 13.14 -18.22 15.47
C CYS A 245 14.19 -17.14 15.22
N ASP A 246 14.54 -16.91 13.98
CA ASP A 246 15.47 -15.87 13.54
C ASP A 246 14.77 -14.69 12.84
N THR A 247 13.47 -14.81 12.62
CA THR A 247 12.70 -13.80 11.89
C THR A 247 11.27 -13.72 12.39
N VAL A 248 10.78 -12.48 12.51
CA VAL A 248 9.38 -12.15 12.79
C VAL A 248 8.82 -11.33 11.64
N LEU A 249 7.72 -11.77 11.05
CA LEU A 249 6.98 -10.99 10.08
C LEU A 249 5.72 -10.40 10.73
N LEU A 250 5.48 -9.12 10.50
CA LEU A 250 4.34 -8.39 11.02
C LEU A 250 3.33 -8.13 9.90
N SER A 251 2.13 -8.68 10.03
CA SER A 251 0.97 -8.44 9.17
C SER A 251 -0.18 -7.89 10.01
N VAL A 252 0.04 -6.73 10.63
CA VAL A 252 -0.79 -6.18 11.70
C VAL A 252 -1.57 -4.93 11.28
N GLY A 253 -1.85 -4.83 10.00
CA GLY A 253 -2.66 -3.79 9.40
C GLY A 253 -1.84 -2.71 8.69
N LEU A 254 -2.56 -1.89 7.94
CA LEU A 254 -2.06 -0.85 7.06
C LEU A 254 -2.43 0.54 7.58
N ILE A 255 -1.68 1.55 7.17
CA ILE A 255 -1.92 2.97 7.49
C ILE A 255 -1.87 3.73 6.17
N PRO A 256 -2.93 4.46 5.77
CA PRO A 256 -2.91 5.35 4.63
C PRO A 256 -1.74 6.34 4.69
N GLU A 257 -1.04 6.53 3.56
CA GLU A 257 0.18 7.35 3.48
C GLU A 257 -0.17 8.81 3.24
N ASN A 258 -0.28 9.60 4.30
CA ASN A 258 -0.86 10.94 4.27
C ASN A 258 0.07 12.05 4.80
N GLU A 259 1.38 11.90 4.73
CA GLU A 259 2.30 12.99 5.12
C GLU A 259 2.13 14.20 4.20
N LEU A 260 2.11 13.98 2.88
CA LEU A 260 1.87 15.04 1.88
C LEU A 260 0.49 15.67 2.03
N THR A 261 -0.54 14.87 2.26
CA THR A 261 -1.92 15.32 2.47
C THR A 261 -2.02 16.30 3.64
N ARG A 262 -1.38 15.96 4.77
CA ARG A 262 -1.36 16.84 5.96
C ARG A 262 -0.58 18.14 5.72
N THR A 263 0.56 18.07 5.03
CA THR A 263 1.35 19.28 4.73
C THR A 263 0.64 20.22 3.78
N ALA A 264 -0.24 19.71 2.92
CA ALA A 264 -1.13 20.52 2.08
C ALA A 264 -2.30 21.16 2.84
N GLY A 265 -2.49 20.80 4.12
CA GLY A 265 -3.57 21.34 4.95
C GLY A 265 -4.94 20.72 4.67
N ILE A 266 -4.98 19.57 4.03
CA ILE A 266 -6.21 18.82 3.70
C ILE A 266 -6.79 18.21 4.98
N GLU A 267 -8.11 18.26 5.12
CA GLU A 267 -8.83 17.68 6.25
C GLU A 267 -8.72 16.15 6.25
N MET A 268 -8.49 15.57 7.44
CA MET A 268 -8.27 14.13 7.62
C MET A 268 -9.44 13.47 8.36
N ASP A 269 -9.93 12.34 7.86
CA ASP A 269 -10.92 11.52 8.59
C ASP A 269 -10.20 10.68 9.68
N PRO A 270 -10.54 10.90 10.96
CA PRO A 270 -9.88 10.17 12.07
C PRO A 270 -10.21 8.69 12.11
N ARG A 271 -11.23 8.20 11.39
CA ARG A 271 -11.62 6.79 11.33
C ARG A 271 -10.75 6.01 10.36
N THR A 272 -10.49 6.58 9.19
CA THR A 272 -9.69 5.94 8.14
C THR A 272 -8.22 6.34 8.20
N ASN A 273 -7.89 7.49 8.80
CA ASN A 273 -6.61 8.19 8.70
C ASN A 273 -6.28 8.61 7.25
N GLY A 274 -7.26 8.66 6.37
CA GLY A 274 -7.17 9.18 5.02
C GLY A 274 -7.69 10.61 4.91
N ALA A 275 -7.59 11.21 3.72
CA ALA A 275 -8.22 12.48 3.43
C ALA A 275 -9.74 12.38 3.52
N VAL A 276 -10.40 13.43 4.01
CA VAL A 276 -11.84 13.62 3.77
C VAL A 276 -12.01 13.93 2.29
N VAL A 277 -12.84 13.13 1.62
CA VAL A 277 -13.16 13.31 0.20
C VAL A 277 -14.66 13.39 -0.02
N PHE A 278 -15.05 14.16 -1.04
CA PHE A 278 -16.42 14.21 -1.52
C PHE A 278 -16.74 13.01 -2.44
N GLU A 279 -17.94 12.91 -2.93
CA GLU A 279 -18.39 11.81 -3.79
C GLU A 279 -17.61 11.69 -5.12
N ASN A 280 -17.06 12.80 -5.60
CA ASN A 280 -16.20 12.92 -6.78
C ASN A 280 -14.70 12.71 -6.46
N MET A 281 -14.35 12.30 -5.25
CA MET A 281 -12.99 12.12 -4.74
C MET A 281 -12.18 13.41 -4.58
N GLU A 282 -12.77 14.59 -4.70
CA GLU A 282 -12.14 15.85 -4.37
C GLU A 282 -11.96 15.97 -2.85
N THR A 283 -10.84 16.52 -2.41
CA THR A 283 -10.54 16.74 -1.00
C THR A 283 -11.13 18.08 -0.51
N SER A 284 -10.88 18.43 0.75
CA SER A 284 -11.23 19.76 1.29
C SER A 284 -10.48 20.92 0.62
N GLU A 285 -9.44 20.66 -0.16
CA GLU A 285 -8.69 21.66 -0.93
C GLU A 285 -9.03 21.53 -2.41
N SER A 286 -9.58 22.60 -3.00
CA SER A 286 -10.09 22.59 -4.37
C SER A 286 -9.02 22.27 -5.41
N GLY A 287 -9.36 21.36 -6.34
CA GLY A 287 -8.47 20.85 -7.39
C GLY A 287 -7.44 19.84 -6.88
N ILE A 288 -7.54 19.38 -5.63
CA ILE A 288 -6.75 18.26 -5.11
C ILE A 288 -7.70 17.09 -4.81
N PHE A 289 -7.43 15.97 -5.46
CA PHE A 289 -8.20 14.73 -5.37
C PHE A 289 -7.38 13.65 -4.68
N ALA A 290 -8.03 12.65 -4.09
CA ALA A 290 -7.35 11.51 -3.48
C ALA A 290 -8.10 10.21 -3.80
N CYS A 291 -7.36 9.11 -4.05
CA CYS A 291 -7.97 7.82 -4.38
C CYS A 291 -7.09 6.63 -3.97
N GLY A 292 -7.74 5.49 -3.80
CA GLY A 292 -7.09 4.25 -3.39
C GLY A 292 -6.71 4.24 -1.90
N ASN A 293 -5.70 3.46 -1.55
CA ASN A 293 -5.35 3.19 -0.16
C ASN A 293 -4.81 4.41 0.62
N VAL A 294 -4.61 5.54 -0.02
CA VAL A 294 -4.33 6.83 0.66
C VAL A 294 -5.58 7.40 1.33
N VAL A 295 -6.78 7.08 0.84
CA VAL A 295 -8.07 7.48 1.40
C VAL A 295 -8.52 6.49 2.48
N HIS A 296 -8.60 5.24 2.13
CA HIS A 296 -8.87 4.11 3.04
C HIS A 296 -8.31 2.82 2.44
N VAL A 297 -8.06 1.82 3.30
CA VAL A 297 -7.54 0.54 2.83
C VAL A 297 -8.65 -0.28 2.18
N HIS A 298 -8.44 -0.68 0.93
CA HIS A 298 -9.36 -1.52 0.17
C HIS A 298 -8.96 -3.00 0.28
N ASP A 299 -9.95 -3.88 0.25
CA ASP A 299 -9.75 -5.33 0.22
C ASP A 299 -9.35 -5.85 -1.17
N LEU A 300 -9.82 -5.19 -2.25
CA LEU A 300 -9.57 -5.59 -3.63
C LEU A 300 -9.07 -4.42 -4.48
N VAL A 301 -8.05 -4.65 -5.29
CA VAL A 301 -7.51 -3.66 -6.23
C VAL A 301 -8.52 -3.23 -7.29
N ASP A 302 -9.45 -4.11 -7.66
CA ASP A 302 -10.51 -3.81 -8.62
C ASP A 302 -11.39 -2.64 -8.15
N PHE A 303 -11.65 -2.53 -6.84
CA PHE A 303 -12.37 -1.39 -6.26
C PHE A 303 -11.51 -0.13 -6.22
N VAL A 304 -10.21 -0.27 -5.95
CA VAL A 304 -9.25 0.84 -6.08
C VAL A 304 -9.30 1.43 -7.49
N THR A 305 -9.31 0.59 -8.51
CA THR A 305 -9.40 1.03 -9.91
C THR A 305 -10.66 1.84 -10.18
N GLY A 306 -11.84 1.33 -9.80
CA GLY A 306 -13.10 2.04 -10.02
C GLY A 306 -13.20 3.37 -9.27
N GLU A 307 -12.68 3.44 -8.04
CA GLU A 307 -12.59 4.68 -7.27
C GLU A 307 -11.65 5.68 -7.94
N SER A 308 -10.49 5.20 -8.39
CA SER A 308 -9.46 6.04 -9.01
C SER A 308 -9.88 6.59 -10.38
N GLN A 309 -10.66 5.83 -11.14
CA GLN A 309 -11.27 6.31 -12.38
C GLN A 309 -12.24 7.47 -12.12
N ARG A 310 -13.02 7.43 -11.03
CA ARG A 310 -13.86 8.57 -10.62
C ARG A 310 -13.03 9.80 -10.29
N ALA A 311 -11.92 9.63 -9.55
CA ALA A 311 -11.02 10.73 -9.22
C ALA A 311 -10.40 11.35 -10.48
N GLY A 312 -9.92 10.53 -11.41
CA GLY A 312 -9.34 10.99 -12.66
C GLY A 312 -10.33 11.75 -13.54
N LYS A 313 -11.57 11.22 -13.68
CA LYS A 313 -12.65 11.89 -14.40
C LYS A 313 -12.99 13.23 -13.76
N ALA A 314 -13.17 13.28 -12.44
CA ALA A 314 -13.51 14.51 -11.74
C ALA A 314 -12.38 15.56 -11.82
N ALA A 315 -11.12 15.13 -11.75
CA ALA A 315 -9.98 16.03 -11.96
C ALA A 315 -9.96 16.63 -13.39
N ALA A 316 -10.33 15.83 -14.40
CA ALA A 316 -10.45 16.34 -15.77
C ALA A 316 -11.57 17.34 -15.91
N GLU A 317 -12.76 17.06 -15.39
CA GLU A 317 -13.89 17.98 -15.37
C GLU A 317 -13.54 19.31 -14.68
N TYR A 318 -12.86 19.25 -13.54
CA TYR A 318 -12.38 20.42 -12.80
C TYR A 318 -11.46 21.31 -13.66
N VAL A 319 -10.45 20.73 -14.28
CA VAL A 319 -9.48 21.48 -15.10
C VAL A 319 -10.14 22.07 -16.33
N LEU A 320 -10.98 21.32 -17.03
CA LEU A 320 -11.68 21.79 -18.22
C LEU A 320 -12.67 22.92 -17.90
N CYS A 321 -13.36 22.86 -16.76
CA CYS A 321 -14.23 23.97 -16.31
C CYS A 321 -13.42 25.25 -16.03
N LEU A 322 -12.21 25.15 -15.46
CA LEU A 322 -11.34 26.31 -15.25
C LEU A 322 -10.90 26.96 -16.55
N LEU A 323 -10.56 26.15 -17.56
CA LEU A 323 -10.15 26.66 -18.89
C LEU A 323 -11.31 27.41 -19.57
N TYR A 324 -12.53 26.87 -19.53
CA TYR A 324 -13.71 27.53 -20.08
C TYR A 324 -14.04 28.87 -19.39
N THR A 325 -13.83 28.96 -18.07
CA THR A 325 -14.10 30.22 -17.34
C THR A 325 -13.04 31.29 -17.55
N SER A 326 -11.79 30.90 -17.83
CA SER A 326 -10.72 31.86 -18.16
C SER A 326 -10.90 32.45 -19.58
N ASP A 327 -11.24 31.61 -20.56
CA ASP A 327 -11.48 32.07 -21.94
C ASP A 327 -12.70 32.99 -22.05
N ALA A 328 -13.75 32.76 -21.23
CA ALA A 328 -14.94 33.61 -21.17
C ALA A 328 -14.71 34.95 -20.45
N ALA A 329 -13.61 35.13 -19.73
CA ALA A 329 -13.27 36.35 -19.04
C ALA A 329 -12.40 37.30 -19.87
N ASP A 330 -11.81 36.77 -20.96
CA ASP A 330 -10.95 37.54 -21.90
C ASP A 330 -11.70 38.06 -23.13
N ASP A 331 -13.01 37.73 -23.30
CA ASP A 331 -13.96 38.28 -24.29
C ASP A 331 -14.83 39.40 -23.65
#